data_eb715f40333dbd4c0dacbfb93aa9c5ff
#
_entry.id   eb715f40333dbd4c0dacbfb93aa9c5ff
#
_cell.length_a   1.000
_cell.length_b   1.000
_cell.length_c   1.000
_cell.angle_alpha   90.00
_cell.angle_beta   90.00
_cell.angle_gamma   90.00
#
_symmetry.space_group_name_H-M   'P 1'
#
loop_
_entity.id
_entity.type
_entity.pdbx_description
1 polymer ?
#
loop_
_entity_poly.entity_id
_entity_poly.type
_entity_poly.pdbx_seq_one_letter_code
_entity_poly.pdbx_strand_id
1 'polypeptide(L)'
;MIYPNKWEDWIAKASAKPVPGALEFIKYAKANGVEVYYVTNRKENERQSTIDNLKNAGFATVDTDHLLMRTETSSKEIRRAKIKESRHISLLFGDNLADFSDAFDGKLSIQDRFNAVEKMKKDFGTRFIVLPNAMYGDWEGAVYDGDFSLADSVKKVKRYNSLTGF
;
A
#
# COMPACT_ATOMS: atom_id res chain seq x y z
N MET A 1 8.87 -14.90 -7.59
CA MET A 1 7.45 -14.73 -7.97
C MET A 1 7.40 -13.63 -9.03
N ILE A 2 6.68 -13.83 -10.11
CA ILE A 2 6.47 -12.80 -11.14
C ILE A 2 5.02 -12.32 -10.98
N TYR A 3 4.83 -11.10 -10.52
CA TYR A 3 3.52 -10.47 -10.40
C TYR A 3 2.96 -10.13 -11.81
N PRO A 4 1.66 -10.36 -12.10
CA PRO A 4 0.62 -10.94 -11.25
C PRO A 4 0.59 -12.48 -11.24
N ASN A 5 1.42 -13.14 -12.01
CA ASN A 5 1.46 -14.60 -12.11
C ASN A 5 1.82 -15.24 -10.75
N LYS A 6 1.08 -16.26 -10.36
CA LYS A 6 1.23 -16.98 -9.09
C LYS A 6 0.96 -16.11 -7.85
N TRP A 7 0.24 -15.01 -7.98
CA TRP A 7 -0.15 -14.16 -6.85
C TRP A 7 -1.03 -14.93 -5.86
N GLU A 8 -2.05 -15.62 -6.36
CA GLU A 8 -2.96 -16.42 -5.52
C GLU A 8 -2.22 -17.54 -4.80
N ASP A 9 -1.31 -18.25 -5.49
CA ASP A 9 -0.47 -19.30 -4.89
C ASP A 9 0.43 -18.74 -3.78
N TRP A 10 0.95 -17.52 -3.97
CA TRP A 10 1.78 -16.87 -2.97
C TRP A 10 0.97 -16.43 -1.74
N ILE A 11 -0.23 -15.89 -1.93
CA ILE A 11 -1.12 -15.53 -0.83
C ILE A 11 -1.53 -16.78 -0.05
N ALA A 12 -1.89 -17.85 -0.74
CA ALA A 12 -2.30 -19.11 -0.12
C ALA A 12 -1.22 -19.71 0.80
N LYS A 13 0.05 -19.43 0.55
CA LYS A 13 1.17 -19.88 1.43
C LYS A 13 1.17 -19.19 2.80
N ALA A 14 0.53 -18.04 2.96
CA ALA A 14 0.46 -17.28 4.21
C ALA A 14 1.81 -17.14 4.94
N SER A 15 2.90 -16.91 4.19
CA SER A 15 4.28 -16.96 4.69
C SER A 15 5.09 -15.67 4.40
N ALA A 16 4.42 -14.58 4.02
CA ALA A 16 5.09 -13.31 3.82
C ALA A 16 5.65 -12.78 5.15
N LYS A 17 6.92 -12.39 5.13
CA LYS A 17 7.57 -11.80 6.30
C LYS A 17 7.20 -10.31 6.43
N PRO A 18 7.11 -9.80 7.66
CA PRO A 18 6.91 -8.37 7.87
C PRO A 18 8.15 -7.56 7.45
N VAL A 19 7.95 -6.30 7.14
CA VAL A 19 9.03 -5.34 7.02
C VAL A 19 9.78 -5.26 8.37
N PRO A 20 11.12 -5.21 8.39
CA PRO A 20 11.87 -5.06 9.63
C PRO A 20 11.38 -3.88 10.49
N GLY A 21 11.21 -4.10 11.78
CA GLY A 21 10.69 -3.11 12.72
C GLY A 21 9.16 -2.98 12.77
N ALA A 22 8.42 -3.50 11.77
CA ALA A 22 6.97 -3.33 11.73
C ALA A 22 6.25 -3.98 12.91
N LEU A 23 6.67 -5.18 13.30
CA LEU A 23 6.05 -5.90 14.40
C LEU A 23 6.29 -5.23 15.75
N GLU A 24 7.51 -4.78 15.98
CA GLU A 24 7.93 -4.04 17.18
C GLU A 24 7.15 -2.74 17.31
N PHE A 25 7.04 -2.01 16.20
CA PHE A 25 6.26 -0.76 16.16
C PHE A 25 4.79 -1.00 16.48
N ILE A 26 4.15 -2.00 15.88
CA ILE A 26 2.74 -2.33 16.13
C ILE A 26 2.52 -2.72 17.60
N LYS A 27 3.41 -3.50 18.19
CA LYS A 27 3.36 -3.84 19.62
C LYS A 27 3.48 -2.60 20.50
N TYR A 28 4.41 -1.71 20.19
CA TYR A 28 4.59 -0.45 20.90
C TYR A 28 3.34 0.44 20.80
N ALA A 29 2.81 0.64 19.60
CA ALA A 29 1.60 1.43 19.37
C ALA A 29 0.42 0.91 20.19
N LYS A 30 0.18 -0.40 20.16
CA LYS A 30 -0.89 -1.04 20.95
C LYS A 30 -0.68 -0.89 22.46
N ALA A 31 0.53 -1.04 22.96
CA ALA A 31 0.85 -0.84 24.37
C ALA A 31 0.58 0.60 24.84
N ASN A 32 0.57 1.56 23.91
CA ASN A 32 0.25 2.97 24.14
C ASN A 32 -1.20 3.34 23.78
N GLY A 33 -2.10 2.37 23.65
CA GLY A 33 -3.53 2.61 23.44
C GLY A 33 -3.90 2.97 21.98
N VAL A 34 -3.00 2.78 21.03
CA VAL A 34 -3.28 3.01 19.60
C VAL A 34 -3.93 1.76 18.99
N GLU A 35 -5.07 1.94 18.37
CA GLU A 35 -5.78 0.91 17.64
C GLU A 35 -5.19 0.77 16.23
N VAL A 36 -5.01 -0.47 15.75
CA VAL A 36 -4.33 -0.75 14.49
C VAL A 36 -5.30 -1.37 13.49
N TYR A 37 -5.41 -0.76 12.33
CA TYR A 37 -6.22 -1.23 11.20
C TYR A 37 -5.33 -1.65 10.03
N TYR A 38 -5.69 -2.76 9.39
CA TYR A 38 -5.04 -3.26 8.19
C TYR A 38 -5.95 -3.02 6.99
N VAL A 39 -5.55 -2.12 6.10
CA VAL A 39 -6.32 -1.76 4.90
C VAL A 39 -5.58 -2.26 3.67
N THR A 40 -6.13 -3.27 2.99
CA THR A 40 -5.44 -3.96 1.91
C THR A 40 -6.28 -4.07 0.65
N ASN A 41 -5.62 -4.08 -0.53
CA ASN A 41 -6.28 -4.36 -1.81
C ASN A 41 -6.35 -5.86 -2.15
N ARG A 42 -5.98 -6.73 -1.23
CA ARG A 42 -6.35 -8.16 -1.32
C ARG A 42 -7.86 -8.30 -1.30
N LYS A 43 -8.37 -9.25 -2.10
CA LYS A 43 -9.80 -9.49 -2.28
C LYS A 43 -10.39 -10.26 -1.10
N GLU A 44 -11.71 -10.22 -0.98
CA GLU A 44 -12.43 -10.87 0.13
C GLU A 44 -12.20 -12.41 0.17
N ASN A 45 -12.08 -13.07 -0.98
CA ASN A 45 -11.76 -14.50 -1.06
C ASN A 45 -10.34 -14.84 -0.57
N GLU A 46 -9.48 -13.84 -0.36
CA GLU A 46 -8.10 -13.98 0.16
C GLU A 46 -8.02 -13.67 1.68
N ARG A 47 -9.16 -13.40 2.33
CA ARG A 47 -9.24 -12.96 3.73
C ARG A 47 -8.59 -13.95 4.68
N GLN A 48 -8.95 -15.23 4.61
CA GLN A 48 -8.44 -16.22 5.55
C GLN A 48 -6.92 -16.35 5.47
N SER A 49 -6.37 -16.48 4.26
CA SER A 49 -4.92 -16.56 4.07
C SER A 49 -4.19 -15.27 4.52
N THR A 50 -4.86 -14.12 4.42
CA THR A 50 -4.31 -12.85 4.92
C THR A 50 -4.29 -12.82 6.43
N ILE A 51 -5.36 -13.26 7.10
CA ILE A 51 -5.44 -13.40 8.57
C ILE A 51 -4.34 -14.35 9.06
N ASP A 52 -4.23 -15.51 8.43
CA ASP A 52 -3.24 -16.53 8.80
C ASP A 52 -1.83 -15.99 8.66
N ASN A 53 -1.53 -15.29 7.57
CA ASN A 53 -0.21 -14.68 7.38
C ASN A 53 0.10 -13.63 8.45
N LEU A 54 -0.83 -12.72 8.75
CA LEU A 54 -0.63 -11.71 9.79
C LEU A 54 -0.41 -12.35 11.16
N LYS A 55 -1.22 -13.35 11.52
CA LYS A 55 -1.07 -14.11 12.77
C LYS A 55 0.27 -14.86 12.83
N ASN A 56 0.64 -15.55 11.76
CA ASN A 56 1.90 -16.28 11.68
C ASN A 56 3.12 -15.35 11.80
N ALA A 57 2.99 -14.13 11.28
CA ALA A 57 4.00 -13.08 11.42
C ALA A 57 4.00 -12.41 12.80
N GLY A 58 3.06 -12.76 13.71
CA GLY A 58 2.99 -12.26 15.07
C GLY A 58 2.19 -10.97 15.26
N PHE A 59 1.46 -10.51 14.23
CA PHE A 59 0.57 -9.38 14.36
C PHE A 59 -0.68 -9.75 15.17
N ALA A 60 -1.04 -8.92 16.14
CA ALA A 60 -2.23 -9.09 16.96
C ALA A 60 -3.41 -8.28 16.40
N THR A 61 -4.63 -8.60 16.87
CA THR A 61 -5.87 -7.89 16.52
C THR A 61 -6.14 -7.94 15.01
N VAL A 62 -6.14 -9.14 14.47
CA VAL A 62 -6.53 -9.41 13.09
C VAL A 62 -7.91 -10.05 13.12
N ASP A 63 -8.92 -9.23 13.30
CA ASP A 63 -10.33 -9.61 13.26
C ASP A 63 -11.02 -8.91 12.07
N THR A 64 -12.32 -9.15 11.94
CA THR A 64 -13.12 -8.63 10.83
C THR A 64 -13.21 -7.10 10.84
N ASP A 65 -13.20 -6.48 12.02
CA ASP A 65 -13.38 -5.04 12.17
C ASP A 65 -12.10 -4.26 11.87
N HIS A 66 -10.94 -4.89 12.12
CA HIS A 66 -9.63 -4.27 11.92
C HIS A 66 -8.96 -4.65 10.59
N LEU A 67 -9.46 -5.67 9.87
CA LEU A 67 -8.96 -6.07 8.56
C LEU A 67 -9.93 -5.68 7.46
N LEU A 68 -9.67 -4.56 6.79
CA LEU A 68 -10.49 -4.00 5.73
C LEU A 68 -9.95 -4.42 4.36
N MET A 69 -10.59 -5.43 3.78
CA MET A 69 -10.25 -5.98 2.46
C MET A 69 -10.81 -5.12 1.34
N ARG A 70 -10.31 -5.32 0.11
CA ARG A 70 -10.87 -4.72 -1.08
C ARG A 70 -12.24 -5.33 -1.40
N THR A 71 -13.22 -4.46 -1.60
CA THR A 71 -14.55 -4.81 -2.11
C THR A 71 -14.68 -4.39 -3.58
N GLU A 72 -15.36 -3.30 -3.87
CA GLU A 72 -15.67 -2.86 -5.23
C GLU A 72 -14.53 -2.07 -5.87
N THR A 73 -13.86 -1.22 -5.09
CA THR A 73 -12.81 -0.33 -5.59
C THR A 73 -11.43 -0.61 -4.99
N SER A 74 -10.39 -0.34 -5.76
CA SER A 74 -9.00 -0.36 -5.27
C SER A 74 -8.65 0.87 -4.44
N SER A 75 -9.40 1.97 -4.55
CA SER A 75 -9.23 3.12 -3.66
C SER A 75 -9.38 2.69 -2.21
N LYS A 76 -8.47 3.13 -1.37
CA LYS A 76 -8.55 2.87 0.09
C LYS A 76 -9.34 3.95 0.84
N GLU A 77 -9.77 5.04 0.16
CA GLU A 77 -10.42 6.18 0.82
C GLU A 77 -11.74 5.79 1.50
N ILE A 78 -12.60 5.01 0.85
CA ILE A 78 -13.87 4.56 1.44
C ILE A 78 -13.62 3.81 2.76
N ARG A 79 -12.57 2.96 2.79
CA ARG A 79 -12.21 2.19 3.98
C ARG A 79 -11.60 3.08 5.08
N ARG A 80 -10.79 4.08 4.71
CA ARG A 80 -10.29 5.10 5.64
C ARG A 80 -11.43 5.98 6.18
N ALA A 81 -12.38 6.38 5.32
CA ALA A 81 -13.55 7.14 5.73
C ALA A 81 -14.38 6.38 6.79
N LYS A 82 -14.61 5.10 6.60
CA LYS A 82 -15.27 4.25 7.59
C LYS A 82 -14.54 4.24 8.95
N ILE A 83 -13.22 4.18 8.96
CA ILE A 83 -12.44 4.28 10.20
C ILE A 83 -12.63 5.66 10.84
N LYS A 84 -12.62 6.73 10.03
CA LYS A 84 -12.77 8.12 10.49
C LYS A 84 -14.13 8.42 11.13
N GLU A 85 -15.18 7.62 10.90
CA GLU A 85 -16.48 7.78 11.52
C GLU A 85 -16.42 7.64 13.06
N SER A 86 -15.49 6.85 13.57
CA SER A 86 -15.37 6.56 15.00
C SER A 86 -13.96 6.71 15.58
N ARG A 87 -12.97 6.96 14.76
CA ARG A 87 -11.55 7.02 15.14
C ARG A 87 -10.83 8.17 14.46
N HIS A 88 -9.82 8.72 15.14
CA HIS A 88 -8.86 9.63 14.53
C HIS A 88 -7.69 8.83 13.94
N ILE A 89 -7.39 9.01 12.65
CA ILE A 89 -6.23 8.38 12.02
C ILE A 89 -5.01 9.25 12.30
N SER A 90 -4.14 8.77 13.18
CA SER A 90 -2.91 9.47 13.56
C SER A 90 -1.76 9.20 12.59
N LEU A 91 -1.62 7.96 12.12
CA LEU A 91 -0.53 7.54 11.24
C LEU A 91 -1.06 6.64 10.13
N LEU A 92 -0.49 6.77 8.93
CA LEU A 92 -0.69 5.88 7.80
C LEU A 92 0.67 5.32 7.37
N PHE A 93 0.74 4.01 7.21
CA PHE A 93 1.90 3.32 6.65
C PHE A 93 1.51 2.71 5.32
N GLY A 94 2.34 2.89 4.31
CA GLY A 94 2.07 2.34 2.98
C GLY A 94 3.30 2.38 2.10
N ASP A 95 3.28 1.56 1.06
CA ASP A 95 4.33 1.46 0.06
C ASP A 95 3.94 2.07 -1.29
N ASN A 96 2.75 2.65 -1.34
CA ASN A 96 2.23 3.38 -2.50
C ASN A 96 1.56 4.68 -2.04
N LEU A 97 1.67 5.75 -2.81
CA LEU A 97 1.08 7.05 -2.46
C LEU A 97 -0.44 6.99 -2.29
N ALA A 98 -1.16 6.15 -3.06
CA ALA A 98 -2.59 5.90 -2.90
C ALA A 98 -2.98 5.28 -1.53
N ASP A 99 -2.01 4.80 -0.76
CA ASP A 99 -2.25 4.35 0.62
C ASP A 99 -2.54 5.50 1.57
N PHE A 100 -2.15 6.72 1.22
CA PHE A 100 -2.24 7.90 2.08
C PHE A 100 -3.44 8.79 1.77
N SER A 101 -3.75 8.99 0.48
CA SER A 101 -4.86 9.86 0.05
C SER A 101 -5.39 9.45 -1.32
N ASP A 102 -6.67 9.74 -1.56
CA ASP A 102 -7.33 9.64 -2.85
C ASP A 102 -6.78 10.63 -3.90
N ALA A 103 -6.11 11.69 -3.46
CA ALA A 103 -5.39 12.60 -4.35
C ALA A 103 -4.32 11.88 -5.21
N PHE A 104 -3.94 10.66 -4.84
CA PHE A 104 -3.01 9.82 -5.58
C PHE A 104 -3.68 8.68 -6.35
N ASP A 105 -5.00 8.58 -6.30
CA ASP A 105 -5.76 7.57 -7.02
C ASP A 105 -5.82 7.87 -8.52
N GLY A 106 -5.99 6.82 -9.32
CA GLY A 106 -6.15 6.93 -10.77
C GLY A 106 -4.83 6.96 -11.55
N LYS A 107 -4.96 7.31 -12.84
CA LYS A 107 -3.82 7.35 -13.77
C LYS A 107 -3.17 8.74 -13.76
N LEU A 108 -2.37 9.02 -12.76
CA LEU A 108 -1.64 10.28 -12.66
C LEU A 108 -0.33 10.23 -13.45
N SER A 109 0.01 11.33 -14.13
CA SER A 109 1.33 11.53 -14.68
C SER A 109 2.40 11.64 -13.58
N ILE A 110 3.68 11.52 -13.94
CA ILE A 110 4.79 11.76 -13.01
C ILE A 110 4.68 13.15 -12.40
N GLN A 111 4.37 14.16 -13.21
CA GLN A 111 4.26 15.56 -12.76
C GLN A 111 3.07 15.76 -11.81
N ASP A 112 1.90 15.14 -12.09
CA ASP A 112 0.74 15.26 -11.22
C ASP A 112 0.99 14.58 -9.87
N ARG A 113 1.66 13.43 -9.85
CA ARG A 113 2.09 12.76 -8.63
C ARG A 113 3.03 13.65 -7.81
N PHE A 114 4.02 14.25 -8.46
CA PHE A 114 4.93 15.20 -7.81
C PHE A 114 4.18 16.39 -7.22
N ASN A 115 3.30 17.00 -7.99
CA ASN A 115 2.48 18.13 -7.53
C ASN A 115 1.59 17.78 -6.33
N ALA A 116 1.02 16.57 -6.32
CA ALA A 116 0.21 16.09 -5.20
C ALA A 116 1.07 15.88 -3.94
N VAL A 117 2.29 15.33 -4.08
CA VAL A 117 3.24 15.20 -2.97
C VAL A 117 3.62 16.57 -2.41
N GLU A 118 3.94 17.55 -3.27
CA GLU A 118 4.28 18.90 -2.83
C GLU A 118 3.16 19.58 -2.03
N LYS A 119 1.89 19.37 -2.43
CA LYS A 119 0.73 19.88 -1.68
C LYS A 119 0.61 19.28 -0.28
N MET A 120 1.03 18.05 -0.11
CA MET A 120 0.91 17.28 1.14
C MET A 120 2.25 17.08 1.86
N LYS A 121 3.32 17.77 1.44
CA LYS A 121 4.68 17.50 1.92
C LYS A 121 4.86 17.56 3.44
N LYS A 122 4.02 18.33 4.15
CA LYS A 122 4.06 18.41 5.62
C LYS A 122 3.58 17.14 6.32
N ASP A 123 2.80 16.31 5.64
CA ASP A 123 2.28 15.06 6.17
C ASP A 123 3.32 13.92 6.06
N PHE A 124 4.19 13.98 5.05
CA PHE A 124 5.22 12.96 4.85
C PHE A 124 6.29 13.02 5.93
N GLY A 125 6.59 11.85 6.52
CA GLY A 125 7.50 11.72 7.66
C GLY A 125 6.87 12.04 9.02
N THR A 126 5.62 12.54 9.04
CA THR A 126 4.86 12.83 10.28
C THR A 126 3.61 11.96 10.42
N ARG A 127 2.71 12.05 9.47
CA ARG A 127 1.46 11.26 9.40
C ARG A 127 1.53 10.16 8.34
N PHE A 128 2.24 10.41 7.25
CA PHE A 128 2.42 9.51 6.12
C PHE A 128 3.82 8.91 6.17
N ILE A 129 3.91 7.63 6.51
CA ILE A 129 5.16 6.89 6.61
C ILE A 129 5.30 6.00 5.39
N VAL A 130 6.12 6.43 4.44
CA VAL A 130 6.34 5.71 3.19
C VAL A 130 7.31 4.56 3.42
N LEU A 131 6.87 3.36 3.07
CA LEU A 131 7.71 2.17 3.05
C LEU A 131 8.29 1.95 1.65
N PRO A 132 9.53 1.47 1.52
CA PRO A 132 10.14 1.26 0.21
C PRO A 132 9.44 0.15 -0.56
N ASN A 133 9.14 0.41 -1.85
CA ASN A 133 8.65 -0.59 -2.79
C ASN A 133 9.25 -0.34 -4.19
N ALA A 134 10.25 -1.11 -4.55
CA ALA A 134 10.87 -1.06 -5.87
C ALA A 134 10.29 -2.11 -6.85
N MET A 135 9.27 -2.88 -6.45
CA MET A 135 8.79 -4.01 -7.22
C MET A 135 7.66 -3.66 -8.19
N TYR A 136 6.68 -2.87 -7.72
CA TYR A 136 5.51 -2.48 -8.52
C TYR A 136 4.75 -1.35 -7.81
N GLY A 137 3.86 -0.69 -8.54
CA GLY A 137 2.98 0.34 -7.97
C GLY A 137 2.53 1.35 -9.02
N ASP A 138 1.73 2.31 -8.60
CA ASP A 138 1.22 3.37 -9.49
C ASP A 138 2.36 4.27 -10.03
N TRP A 139 3.51 4.30 -9.35
CA TRP A 139 4.72 4.96 -9.85
C TRP A 139 5.19 4.35 -11.18
N GLU A 140 5.10 3.03 -11.32
CA GLU A 140 5.45 2.35 -12.56
C GLU A 140 4.45 2.68 -13.68
N GLY A 141 3.16 2.71 -13.33
CA GLY A 141 2.11 3.16 -14.25
C GLY A 141 2.33 4.57 -14.76
N ALA A 142 2.76 5.49 -13.90
CA ALA A 142 3.09 6.86 -14.29
C ALA A 142 4.25 6.96 -15.28
N VAL A 143 5.26 6.07 -15.16
CA VAL A 143 6.39 5.99 -16.11
C VAL A 143 5.94 5.53 -17.50
N TYR A 144 4.88 4.71 -17.56
CA TYR A 144 4.35 4.13 -18.80
C TYR A 144 3.15 4.89 -19.37
N ASP A 145 2.81 6.06 -18.84
CA ASP A 145 1.60 6.82 -19.20
C ASP A 145 0.31 5.97 -19.03
N GLY A 146 0.32 5.04 -18.08
CA GLY A 146 -0.78 4.12 -17.78
C GLY A 146 -0.90 2.93 -18.74
N ASP A 147 0.03 2.76 -19.69
CA ASP A 147 0.01 1.66 -20.67
C ASP A 147 0.96 0.52 -20.27
N PHE A 148 0.43 -0.47 -19.58
CA PHE A 148 1.15 -1.70 -19.23
C PHE A 148 1.28 -2.72 -20.38
N SER A 149 0.63 -2.49 -21.53
CA SER A 149 0.72 -3.39 -22.71
C SER A 149 1.97 -3.18 -23.54
N LEU A 150 2.71 -2.11 -23.29
CA LEU A 150 3.96 -1.80 -23.99
C LEU A 150 4.96 -2.97 -23.95
N ALA A 151 5.70 -3.16 -25.05
CA ALA A 151 6.78 -4.14 -25.10
C ALA A 151 7.86 -3.85 -24.03
N ASP A 152 8.51 -4.88 -23.52
CA ASP A 152 9.51 -4.76 -22.46
C ASP A 152 10.69 -3.85 -22.82
N SER A 153 11.09 -3.83 -24.09
CA SER A 153 12.12 -2.92 -24.60
C SER A 153 11.72 -1.45 -24.46
N VAL A 154 10.45 -1.13 -24.76
CA VAL A 154 9.89 0.23 -24.63
C VAL A 154 9.78 0.61 -23.16
N LYS A 155 9.27 -0.28 -22.31
CA LYS A 155 9.21 -0.08 -20.85
C LYS A 155 10.60 0.21 -20.27
N LYS A 156 11.62 -0.54 -20.73
CA LYS A 156 13.00 -0.32 -20.28
C LYS A 156 13.50 1.08 -20.64
N VAL A 157 13.26 1.53 -21.86
CA VAL A 157 13.65 2.88 -22.31
C VAL A 157 12.92 3.96 -21.50
N LYS A 158 11.60 3.82 -21.31
CA LYS A 158 10.82 4.78 -20.52
C LYS A 158 11.33 4.86 -19.07
N ARG A 159 11.62 3.74 -18.42
CA ARG A 159 12.22 3.72 -17.07
C ARG A 159 13.58 4.42 -17.06
N TYR A 160 14.43 4.16 -18.01
CA TYR A 160 15.74 4.80 -18.09
C TYR A 160 15.61 6.33 -18.26
N ASN A 161 14.72 6.77 -19.17
CA ASN A 161 14.50 8.20 -19.44
C ASN A 161 13.80 8.95 -18.30
N SER A 162 13.14 8.24 -17.38
CA SER A 162 12.51 8.85 -16.21
C SER A 162 13.45 9.03 -15.02
N LEU A 163 14.68 8.50 -15.11
CA LEU A 163 15.70 8.72 -14.09
C LEU A 163 16.22 10.14 -14.18
N THR A 164 16.21 10.86 -13.06
CA THR A 164 16.91 12.13 -12.94
C THR A 164 18.32 11.87 -12.46
N GLY A 165 19.30 12.14 -13.34
CA GLY A 165 20.72 12.12 -12.96
C GLY A 165 21.11 13.38 -12.21
N PHE A 166 22.18 13.29 -11.44
CA PHE A 166 22.84 14.43 -10.81
C PHE A 166 23.77 15.12 -11.81
#